data_bae608100cbd04adcb9884c04becbaae
#
_entry.id   bae608100cbd04adcb9884c04becbaae
#
_cell.length_a   1.000
_cell.length_b   1.000
_cell.length_c   1.000
_cell.angle_alpha   90.00
_cell.angle_beta   90.00
_cell.angle_gamma   90.00
#
_symmetry.space_group_name_H-M   'P 1'
#
loop_
_entity.id
_entity.type
_entity.pdbx_description
1 polymer ?
#
loop_
_entity_poly.entity_id
_entity_poly.type
_entity_poly.pdbx_seq_one_letter_code
_entity_poly.pdbx_strand_id
1 'polypeptide(L)'
;FEEIEKNRASTKELIEKEFYRIYDLLGSRVPTRLELFTYMESDIYDLCLKTSKENIFKNYLTFRENLNLLNHAEQNLYDSVGREFLHLLETTDMTKVYKMPVLNSFFNNGNIRLQLTKEDLLTSWKEFFDTDMNWKDLGKEITYNEYKSISDNHHISNILRTSVR
;
A
#
# COMPACT_ATOMS: atom_id res chain seq x y z
N PHE A 1 6.33 40.56 -14.83
CA PHE A 1 6.31 39.09 -15.10
C PHE A 1 7.09 38.31 -14.06
N GLU A 2 8.28 38.76 -13.61
CA GLU A 2 9.08 38.09 -12.56
C GLU A 2 8.45 38.11 -11.16
N GLU A 3 7.61 39.08 -10.83
CA GLU A 3 6.91 39.14 -9.53
C GLU A 3 5.74 38.12 -9.42
N ILE A 4 5.18 37.69 -10.53
CA ILE A 4 4.09 36.71 -10.54
C ILE A 4 4.60 35.28 -10.34
N GLU A 5 5.85 34.97 -10.72
CA GLU A 5 6.46 33.65 -10.49
C GLU A 5 6.88 33.44 -9.05
N LYS A 6 7.20 34.50 -8.30
CA LYS A 6 7.62 34.42 -6.88
C LYS A 6 6.49 34.03 -5.91
N ASN A 7 5.24 34.07 -6.33
CA ASN A 7 4.07 33.80 -5.46
C ASN A 7 3.31 32.51 -5.78
N ARG A 8 3.85 31.66 -6.67
CA ARG A 8 3.26 30.32 -6.84
C ARG A 8 3.86 29.39 -5.81
N ALA A 9 3.02 28.96 -4.85
CA ALA A 9 3.35 27.88 -3.94
C ALA A 9 3.82 26.65 -4.75
N SER A 10 4.91 26.02 -4.34
CA SER A 10 5.37 24.78 -4.95
C SER A 10 4.34 23.68 -4.76
N THR A 11 4.31 22.66 -5.62
CA THR A 11 3.44 21.49 -5.46
C THR A 11 3.58 20.88 -4.07
N LYS A 12 4.80 20.83 -3.55
CA LYS A 12 5.09 20.35 -2.19
C LYS A 12 4.36 21.17 -1.12
N GLU A 13 4.45 22.50 -1.20
CA GLU A 13 3.79 23.40 -0.23
C GLU A 13 2.26 23.28 -0.28
N LEU A 14 1.68 23.09 -1.47
CA LEU A 14 0.25 22.88 -1.61
C LEU A 14 -0.20 21.57 -0.95
N ILE A 15 0.55 20.49 -1.16
CA ILE A 15 0.27 19.18 -0.56
C ILE A 15 0.44 19.25 0.97
N GLU A 16 1.49 19.90 1.47
CA GLU A 16 1.71 20.06 2.91
C GLU A 16 0.60 20.89 3.55
N LYS A 17 0.18 21.99 2.92
CA LYS A 17 -0.93 22.81 3.40
C LYS A 17 -2.24 22.01 3.47
N GLU A 18 -2.52 21.23 2.47
CA GLU A 18 -3.71 20.38 2.44
C GLU A 18 -3.66 19.27 3.49
N PHE A 19 -2.49 18.67 3.68
CA PHE A 19 -2.28 17.70 4.76
C PHE A 19 -2.59 18.32 6.13
N TYR A 20 -2.07 19.52 6.43
CA TYR A 20 -2.34 20.20 7.69
C TYR A 20 -3.80 20.63 7.83
N ARG A 21 -4.47 21.02 6.76
CA ARG A 21 -5.92 21.26 6.78
C ARG A 21 -6.69 20.01 7.25
N ILE A 22 -6.32 18.84 6.73
CA ILE A 22 -6.95 17.57 7.12
C ILE A 22 -6.55 17.18 8.55
N TYR A 23 -5.28 17.36 8.91
CA TYR A 23 -4.78 17.16 10.28
C TYR A 23 -5.61 17.94 11.30
N ASP A 24 -5.86 19.22 11.06
CA ASP A 24 -6.66 20.08 11.93
C ASP A 24 -8.14 19.66 11.93
N LEU A 25 -8.70 19.32 10.77
CA LEU A 25 -10.07 18.79 10.63
C LEU A 25 -10.28 17.53 11.51
N LEU A 26 -9.26 16.71 11.67
CA LEU A 26 -9.28 15.48 12.46
C LEU A 26 -8.90 15.71 13.96
N GLY A 27 -8.90 16.95 14.42
CA GLY A 27 -8.59 17.30 15.81
C GLY A 27 -7.10 17.25 16.13
N SER A 28 -6.25 17.74 15.23
CA SER A 28 -4.80 17.75 15.32
C SER A 28 -4.18 16.36 15.47
N ARG A 29 -4.74 15.41 14.73
CA ARG A 29 -4.29 14.04 14.65
C ARG A 29 -3.75 13.73 13.25
N VAL A 30 -2.66 12.98 13.19
CA VAL A 30 -2.10 12.51 11.91
C VAL A 30 -3.14 11.67 11.16
N PRO A 31 -3.54 12.07 9.95
CA PRO A 31 -4.49 11.30 9.14
C PRO A 31 -3.92 9.95 8.72
N THR A 32 -4.78 8.97 8.56
CA THR A 32 -4.46 7.75 7.84
C THR A 32 -4.44 8.03 6.32
N ARG A 33 -3.86 7.13 5.51
CA ARG A 33 -3.89 7.26 4.04
C ARG A 33 -5.31 7.24 3.49
N LEU A 34 -6.21 6.47 4.11
CA LEU A 34 -7.63 6.42 3.72
C LEU A 34 -8.33 7.75 4.03
N GLU A 35 -8.05 8.35 5.18
CA GLU A 35 -8.59 9.66 5.55
C GLU A 35 -8.06 10.76 4.63
N LEU A 36 -6.78 10.74 4.28
CA LEU A 36 -6.23 11.65 3.27
C LEU A 36 -6.99 11.52 1.94
N PHE A 37 -7.16 10.29 1.45
CA PHE A 37 -7.93 10.05 0.22
C PHE A 37 -9.37 10.53 0.32
N THR A 38 -10.00 10.38 1.49
CA THR A 38 -11.41 10.74 1.72
C THR A 38 -11.63 12.25 1.82
N TYR A 39 -10.70 12.98 2.44
CA TYR A 39 -10.87 14.40 2.79
C TYR A 39 -10.05 15.36 1.93
N MET A 40 -9.12 14.85 1.09
CA MET A 40 -8.29 15.68 0.22
C MET A 40 -9.12 16.28 -0.91
N GLU A 41 -8.87 17.55 -1.21
CA GLU A 41 -9.46 18.21 -2.36
C GLU A 41 -8.97 17.55 -3.67
N SER A 42 -9.89 17.40 -4.65
CA SER A 42 -9.64 16.62 -5.87
C SER A 42 -8.50 17.17 -6.72
N ASP A 43 -8.32 18.48 -6.78
CA ASP A 43 -7.25 19.14 -7.51
C ASP A 43 -5.88 18.90 -6.86
N ILE A 44 -5.81 18.86 -5.52
CA ILE A 44 -4.58 18.50 -4.79
C ILE A 44 -4.28 17.00 -4.92
N TYR A 45 -5.31 16.16 -4.88
CA TYR A 45 -5.15 14.74 -5.16
C TYR A 45 -4.56 14.50 -6.56
N ASP A 46 -5.08 15.18 -7.58
CA ASP A 46 -4.56 15.10 -8.94
C ASP A 46 -3.10 15.60 -9.05
N LEU A 47 -2.72 16.62 -8.26
CA LEU A 47 -1.33 17.04 -8.16
C LEU A 47 -0.43 15.96 -7.57
N CYS A 48 -0.88 15.26 -6.52
CA CYS A 48 -0.16 14.13 -5.93
C CYS A 48 0.11 13.03 -6.96
N LEU A 49 -0.87 12.74 -7.84
CA LEU A 49 -0.74 11.67 -8.84
C LEU A 49 0.21 12.03 -10.00
N LYS A 50 0.31 13.32 -10.33
CA LYS A 50 1.14 13.80 -11.46
C LYS A 50 2.64 13.75 -11.19
N THR A 51 3.06 13.80 -9.93
CA THR A 51 4.46 13.86 -9.53
C THR A 51 4.83 12.66 -8.67
N SER A 52 5.63 11.74 -9.22
CA SER A 52 6.02 10.51 -8.48
C SER A 52 6.79 10.80 -7.18
N LYS A 53 7.59 11.86 -7.12
CA LYS A 53 8.38 12.23 -5.93
C LYS A 53 7.52 12.83 -4.81
N GLU A 54 6.46 13.53 -5.17
CA GLU A 54 5.59 14.24 -4.23
C GLU A 54 4.27 13.50 -3.99
N ASN A 55 4.15 12.29 -4.55
CA ASN A 55 2.98 11.45 -4.33
C ASN A 55 3.01 10.87 -2.92
N ILE A 56 2.34 11.55 -1.99
CA ILE A 56 2.27 11.14 -0.58
C ILE A 56 1.58 9.78 -0.39
N PHE A 57 0.77 9.33 -1.34
CA PHE A 57 0.14 8.00 -1.29
C PHE A 57 1.13 6.87 -1.60
N LYS A 58 2.26 7.18 -2.25
CA LYS A 58 3.34 6.21 -2.55
C LYS A 58 4.57 6.37 -1.66
N ASN A 59 4.61 7.38 -0.78
CA ASN A 59 5.74 7.68 0.09
C ASN A 59 5.28 8.24 1.44
N TYR A 60 4.18 7.72 2.00
CA TYR A 60 3.53 8.35 3.15
C TYR A 60 4.38 8.37 4.41
N LEU A 61 5.11 7.30 4.70
CA LEU A 61 6.01 7.27 5.87
C LEU A 61 7.12 8.31 5.73
N THR A 62 7.77 8.41 4.56
CA THR A 62 8.81 9.40 4.28
C THR A 62 8.26 10.82 4.30
N PHE A 63 7.05 11.04 3.80
CA PHE A 63 6.39 12.34 3.88
C PHE A 63 6.20 12.79 5.33
N ARG A 64 5.71 11.91 6.20
CA ARG A 64 5.51 12.19 7.63
C ARG A 64 6.83 12.37 8.38
N GLU A 65 7.88 11.65 8.02
CA GLU A 65 9.22 11.84 8.57
C GLU A 65 9.75 13.24 8.27
N ASN A 66 9.63 13.71 7.02
CA ASN A 66 10.03 15.06 6.63
C ASN A 66 9.29 16.18 7.40
N LEU A 67 8.10 15.88 7.93
CA LEU A 67 7.31 16.78 8.77
C LEU A 67 7.55 16.57 10.27
N ASN A 68 8.45 15.67 10.69
CA ASN A 68 8.69 15.27 12.08
C ASN A 68 7.41 14.75 12.78
N LEU A 69 6.57 14.01 12.07
CA LEU A 69 5.28 13.48 12.54
C LEU A 69 5.29 11.97 12.76
N LEU A 70 6.44 11.33 12.83
CA LEU A 70 6.55 9.93 13.19
C LEU A 70 6.55 9.75 14.70
N ASN A 71 5.81 8.74 15.19
CA ASN A 71 5.97 8.29 16.57
C ASN A 71 7.23 7.39 16.69
N HIS A 72 7.59 7.02 17.91
CA HIS A 72 8.80 6.22 18.17
C HIS A 72 8.83 4.88 17.44
N ALA A 73 7.69 4.18 17.36
CA ALA A 73 7.61 2.89 16.64
C ALA A 73 7.75 3.08 15.12
N GLU A 74 7.15 4.12 14.57
CA GLU A 74 7.26 4.48 13.16
C GLU A 74 8.67 4.96 12.80
N GLN A 75 9.34 5.68 13.69
CA GLN A 75 10.74 6.08 13.50
C GLN A 75 11.66 4.86 13.45
N ASN A 76 11.50 3.92 14.39
CA ASN A 76 12.26 2.67 14.37
C ASN A 76 12.02 1.86 13.07
N LEU A 77 10.79 1.86 12.56
CA LEU A 77 10.45 1.23 11.29
C LEU A 77 11.12 1.96 10.11
N TYR A 78 11.10 3.29 10.12
CA TYR A 78 11.72 4.13 9.09
C TYR A 78 13.23 3.95 9.03
N ASP A 79 13.90 3.81 10.18
CA ASP A 79 15.35 3.63 10.29
C ASP A 79 15.80 2.17 10.04
N SER A 80 14.88 1.28 9.70
CA SER A 80 15.13 -0.14 9.48
C SER A 80 14.83 -0.55 8.02
N VAL A 81 15.06 -1.83 7.72
CA VAL A 81 14.62 -2.46 6.45
C VAL A 81 13.10 -2.41 6.24
N GLY A 82 12.34 -2.12 7.30
CA GLY A 82 10.90 -1.93 7.25
C GLY A 82 10.49 -0.79 6.34
N ARG A 83 11.30 0.26 6.21
CA ARG A 83 11.07 1.36 5.25
C ARG A 83 11.02 0.85 3.81
N GLU A 84 11.98 0.01 3.42
CA GLU A 84 12.03 -0.55 2.06
C GLU A 84 10.84 -1.46 1.78
N PHE A 85 10.44 -2.25 2.78
CA PHE A 85 9.26 -3.09 2.68
C PHE A 85 7.97 -2.26 2.53
N LEU A 86 7.78 -1.22 3.32
CA LEU A 86 6.63 -0.32 3.18
C LEU A 86 6.64 0.40 1.83
N HIS A 87 7.79 0.87 1.38
CA HIS A 87 7.91 1.49 0.06
C HIS A 87 7.55 0.51 -1.06
N LEU A 88 7.95 -0.74 -0.95
CA LEU A 88 7.53 -1.79 -1.87
C LEU A 88 6.00 -1.94 -1.88
N LEU A 89 5.36 -1.97 -0.71
CA LEU A 89 3.90 -2.06 -0.62
C LEU A 89 3.20 -0.85 -1.25
N GLU A 90 3.70 0.36 -0.98
CA GLU A 90 3.13 1.61 -1.45
C GLU A 90 3.27 1.81 -2.97
N THR A 91 4.33 1.28 -3.57
CA THR A 91 4.65 1.45 -4.99
C THR A 91 4.26 0.27 -5.87
N THR A 92 3.87 -0.86 -5.26
CA THR A 92 3.48 -2.05 -6.01
C THR A 92 2.15 -1.83 -6.72
N ASP A 93 2.17 -1.88 -8.04
CA ASP A 93 0.95 -1.86 -8.84
C ASP A 93 0.25 -3.23 -8.75
N MET A 94 -0.99 -3.20 -8.27
CA MET A 94 -1.86 -4.37 -8.15
C MET A 94 -2.75 -4.50 -9.39
N THR A 95 -2.18 -4.91 -10.51
CA THR A 95 -2.97 -5.20 -11.73
C THR A 95 -3.81 -6.46 -11.57
N LYS A 96 -3.41 -7.35 -10.67
CA LYS A 96 -4.14 -8.55 -10.25
C LYS A 96 -3.90 -8.80 -8.77
N VAL A 97 -4.88 -9.39 -8.10
CA VAL A 97 -4.89 -9.63 -6.66
C VAL A 97 -3.86 -10.66 -6.16
N TYR A 98 -3.09 -11.31 -7.04
CA TYR A 98 -2.16 -12.38 -6.67
C TYR A 98 -1.08 -11.99 -5.65
N LYS A 99 -0.73 -10.71 -5.58
CA LYS A 99 0.26 -10.23 -4.61
C LYS A 99 -0.32 -10.11 -3.20
N MET A 100 -1.64 -9.89 -3.08
CA MET A 100 -2.30 -9.70 -1.79
C MET A 100 -2.11 -10.89 -0.83
N PRO A 101 -2.41 -12.15 -1.23
CA PRO A 101 -2.23 -13.28 -0.31
C PRO A 101 -0.76 -13.50 0.10
N VAL A 102 0.20 -13.14 -0.76
CA VAL A 102 1.62 -13.20 -0.39
C VAL A 102 1.96 -12.12 0.64
N LEU A 103 1.48 -10.89 0.45
CA LEU A 103 1.67 -9.81 1.42
C LEU A 103 0.98 -10.10 2.75
N ASN A 104 -0.23 -10.65 2.71
CA ASN A 104 -0.97 -11.07 3.90
C ASN A 104 -0.23 -12.15 4.70
N SER A 105 0.54 -13.02 4.04
CA SER A 105 1.32 -14.05 4.74
C SER A 105 2.42 -13.47 5.63
N PHE A 106 2.97 -12.30 5.29
CA PHE A 106 3.94 -11.57 6.14
C PHE A 106 3.29 -10.91 7.36
N PHE A 107 1.98 -10.65 7.30
CA PHE A 107 1.24 -10.03 8.38
C PHE A 107 0.09 -10.95 8.83
N ASN A 108 0.31 -11.73 9.87
CA ASN A 108 -0.69 -12.66 10.39
C ASN A 108 -0.98 -12.35 11.87
N ASN A 109 -2.26 -12.23 12.23
CA ASN A 109 -2.75 -12.01 13.59
C ASN A 109 -2.04 -10.84 14.32
N GLY A 110 -1.80 -9.72 13.61
CA GLY A 110 -1.15 -8.54 14.18
C GLY A 110 0.38 -8.62 14.29
N ASN A 111 1.00 -9.72 13.83
CA ASN A 111 2.45 -9.89 13.88
C ASN A 111 3.05 -9.89 12.47
N ILE A 112 4.16 -9.17 12.32
CA ILE A 112 4.96 -9.18 11.08
C ILE A 112 5.96 -10.33 11.17
N ARG A 113 5.98 -11.19 10.15
CA ARG A 113 6.96 -12.27 9.98
C ARG A 113 7.99 -11.85 8.93
N LEU A 114 9.27 -12.00 9.23
CA LEU A 114 10.37 -11.72 8.30
C LEU A 114 10.75 -12.93 7.43
N GLN A 115 10.30 -14.12 7.83
CA GLN A 115 10.53 -15.37 7.09
C GLN A 115 9.22 -16.14 7.00
N LEU A 116 8.96 -16.72 5.84
CA LEU A 116 7.77 -17.50 5.56
C LEU A 116 8.15 -18.91 5.11
N THR A 117 7.37 -19.87 5.58
CA THR A 117 7.41 -21.23 5.02
C THR A 117 6.50 -21.32 3.79
N LYS A 118 6.62 -22.43 3.04
CA LYS A 118 5.69 -22.72 1.93
C LYS A 118 4.26 -22.93 2.43
N GLU A 119 4.13 -23.48 3.63
CA GLU A 119 2.84 -23.72 4.30
C GLU A 119 2.18 -22.40 4.68
N ASP A 120 2.93 -21.41 5.20
CA ASP A 120 2.40 -20.07 5.50
C ASP A 120 1.85 -19.39 4.24
N LEU A 121 2.61 -19.43 3.15
CA LEU A 121 2.21 -18.88 1.85
C LEU A 121 0.96 -19.59 1.29
N LEU A 122 0.93 -20.91 1.35
CA LEU A 122 -0.19 -21.70 0.85
C LEU A 122 -1.47 -21.45 1.65
N THR A 123 -1.35 -21.36 2.98
CA THR A 123 -2.47 -21.05 3.87
C THR A 123 -3.06 -19.70 3.54
N SER A 124 -2.24 -18.63 3.54
CA SER A 124 -2.70 -17.29 3.22
C SER A 124 -3.28 -17.19 1.80
N TRP A 125 -2.68 -17.92 0.84
CA TRP A 125 -3.19 -17.99 -0.53
C TRP A 125 -4.58 -18.60 -0.60
N LYS A 126 -4.80 -19.76 0.03
CA LYS A 126 -6.10 -20.42 0.05
C LYS A 126 -7.15 -19.61 0.79
N GLU A 127 -6.82 -19.07 1.96
CA GLU A 127 -7.73 -18.19 2.72
C GLU A 127 -8.19 -17.00 1.87
N PHE A 128 -7.28 -16.34 1.18
CA PHE A 128 -7.60 -15.20 0.32
C PHE A 128 -8.52 -15.60 -0.84
N PHE A 129 -8.18 -16.68 -1.56
CA PHE A 129 -8.95 -17.11 -2.73
C PHE A 129 -10.25 -17.84 -2.37
N ASP A 130 -10.38 -18.36 -1.16
CA ASP A 130 -11.64 -18.91 -0.63
C ASP A 130 -12.62 -17.81 -0.19
N THR A 131 -12.13 -16.58 0.01
CA THR A 131 -12.96 -15.45 0.41
C THR A 131 -13.72 -14.89 -0.79
N ASP A 132 -15.02 -14.68 -0.62
CA ASP A 132 -15.92 -14.12 -1.63
C ASP A 132 -15.81 -14.84 -2.99
N MET A 133 -15.44 -14.09 -4.04
CA MET A 133 -15.27 -14.60 -5.39
C MET A 133 -13.84 -14.43 -5.92
N ASN A 134 -12.86 -14.24 -5.03
CA ASN A 134 -11.46 -13.99 -5.43
C ASN A 134 -10.88 -15.12 -6.29
N TRP A 135 -11.33 -16.36 -6.10
CA TRP A 135 -10.92 -17.50 -6.90
C TRP A 135 -11.13 -17.31 -8.42
N LYS A 136 -12.07 -16.44 -8.85
CA LYS A 136 -12.29 -16.15 -10.27
C LYS A 136 -11.09 -15.50 -10.94
N ASP A 137 -10.23 -14.84 -10.19
CA ASP A 137 -9.02 -14.23 -10.72
C ASP A 137 -7.92 -15.25 -11.08
N LEU A 138 -8.02 -16.48 -10.58
CA LEU A 138 -7.06 -17.55 -10.90
C LEU A 138 -7.14 -18.07 -12.33
N GLY A 139 -8.23 -17.86 -13.03
CA GLY A 139 -8.38 -18.26 -14.43
C GLY A 139 -9.62 -17.67 -15.07
N LYS A 140 -9.55 -17.45 -16.39
CA LYS A 140 -10.73 -17.08 -17.16
C LYS A 140 -11.72 -18.25 -17.12
N GLU A 141 -12.95 -17.96 -16.73
CA GLU A 141 -14.07 -18.94 -16.73
C GLU A 141 -13.91 -20.15 -15.79
N ILE A 142 -12.95 -20.10 -14.83
CA ILE A 142 -12.81 -21.13 -13.82
C ILE A 142 -14.09 -21.23 -12.97
N THR A 143 -14.56 -22.46 -12.70
CA THR A 143 -15.65 -22.72 -11.76
C THR A 143 -15.10 -22.93 -10.35
N TYR A 144 -15.96 -22.77 -9.33
CA TYR A 144 -15.57 -23.01 -7.94
C TYR A 144 -15.08 -24.46 -7.69
N ASN A 145 -15.71 -25.43 -8.34
CA ASN A 145 -15.33 -26.86 -8.21
C ASN A 145 -13.95 -27.11 -8.81
N GLU A 146 -13.64 -26.51 -9.97
CA GLU A 146 -12.32 -26.59 -10.58
C GLU A 146 -11.27 -25.93 -9.68
N TYR A 147 -11.56 -24.74 -9.13
CA TYR A 147 -10.68 -24.08 -8.15
C TYR A 147 -10.40 -25.00 -6.94
N LYS A 148 -11.43 -25.60 -6.34
CA LYS A 148 -11.27 -26.51 -5.19
C LYS A 148 -10.50 -27.79 -5.53
N SER A 149 -10.46 -28.19 -6.77
CA SER A 149 -9.69 -29.36 -7.25
C SER A 149 -8.20 -29.08 -7.50
N ILE A 150 -7.78 -27.81 -7.45
CA ILE A 150 -6.38 -27.42 -7.66
C ILE A 150 -5.52 -27.97 -6.53
N SER A 151 -4.47 -28.70 -6.91
CA SER A 151 -3.53 -29.25 -5.92
C SER A 151 -2.66 -28.19 -5.28
N ASP A 152 -2.18 -28.45 -4.05
CA ASP A 152 -1.27 -27.58 -3.31
C ASP A 152 0.00 -27.25 -4.09
N ASN A 153 0.57 -28.24 -4.78
CA ASN A 153 1.74 -28.02 -5.63
C ASN A 153 1.46 -27.05 -6.79
N HIS A 154 0.25 -27.08 -7.34
CA HIS A 154 -0.14 -26.15 -8.39
C HIS A 154 -0.33 -24.73 -7.84
N HIS A 155 -0.94 -24.58 -6.65
CA HIS A 155 -1.04 -23.30 -5.96
C HIS A 155 0.34 -22.72 -5.68
N ILE A 156 1.27 -23.49 -5.12
CA ILE A 156 2.66 -23.06 -4.88
C ILE A 156 3.34 -22.64 -6.18
N SER A 157 3.19 -23.39 -7.26
CA SER A 157 3.73 -23.01 -8.57
C SER A 157 3.17 -21.67 -9.07
N ASN A 158 1.89 -21.41 -8.87
CA ASN A 158 1.27 -20.14 -9.21
C ASN A 158 1.82 -19.00 -8.36
N ILE A 159 1.96 -19.18 -7.04
CA ILE A 159 2.57 -18.20 -6.14
C ILE A 159 3.96 -17.79 -6.65
N LEU A 160 4.84 -18.75 -6.86
CA LEU A 160 6.22 -18.52 -7.31
C LEU A 160 6.31 -17.85 -8.67
N ARG A 161 5.39 -18.16 -9.58
CA ARG A 161 5.37 -17.60 -10.94
C ARG A 161 4.83 -16.18 -11.01
N THR A 162 3.82 -15.87 -10.21
CA THR A 162 3.02 -14.65 -10.37
C THR A 162 3.32 -13.58 -9.34
N SER A 163 3.74 -13.96 -8.14
CA SER A 163 3.86 -13.03 -7.01
C SER A 163 5.30 -12.61 -6.69
N VAL A 164 6.29 -13.28 -7.29
CA VAL A 164 7.73 -13.07 -7.01
C VAL A 164 8.43 -12.28 -8.13
N ARG A 165 7.67 -11.75 -9.11
CA ARG A 165 8.20 -10.90 -10.17
C ARG A 165 8.00 -9.43 -9.87
#